data_3ecb220f7838089b1593b9bb16131eed
#
_entry.id   3ecb220f7838089b1593b9bb16131eed
#
_cell.length_a   1.000
_cell.length_b   1.000
_cell.length_c   1.000
_cell.angle_alpha   90.00
_cell.angle_beta   90.00
_cell.angle_gamma   90.00
#
_symmetry.space_group_name_H-M   'P 1'
#
loop_
_entity.id
_entity.type
_entity.pdbx_description
1 polymer ?
#
loop_
_entity_poly.entity_id
_entity_poly.type
_entity_poly.pdbx_seq_one_letter_code
_entity_poly.pdbx_strand_id
1 'polypeptide(L)'
;GAAIWNLYIKDKVFQSNEQTTLKLDQTITEKEGDDKMTVLPQFTEVQGNERLVEMVTNKGSIKIKLFPDQAPKAVENFLTHAENGYYEGIIFHRVINDFMIQGGDPTGTGMGGESIWGQSFEDEFTMDLFNFRGALSMANAGPGTNGSQFFIVQKGAVEANFKGQMEQAGYPAEAVEKYMEVGGTPWLDHRHTVFGQVTEGMDVVDDIASTKVGPNDKPV
;
A
#
# COMPACT_ATOMS: atom_id res chain seq x y z
N GLY A 1 0.30 -29.12 8.13
CA GLY A 1 0.18 -28.89 6.68
C GLY A 1 0.44 -27.46 6.35
N ALA A 2 1.34 -27.20 5.39
CA ALA A 2 1.67 -25.86 4.94
C ALA A 2 0.40 -25.11 4.54
N ALA A 3 0.18 -23.94 5.13
CA ALA A 3 -0.89 -23.07 4.72
C ALA A 3 -0.50 -22.44 3.37
N ILE A 4 -1.04 -22.98 2.29
CA ILE A 4 -0.90 -22.40 0.96
C ILE A 4 -1.85 -21.20 0.90
N TRP A 5 -1.29 -20.01 0.73
CA TRP A 5 -2.03 -18.78 0.60
C TRP A 5 -2.32 -18.55 -0.88
N ASN A 6 -3.57 -18.66 -1.27
CA ASN A 6 -4.00 -18.31 -2.62
C ASN A 6 -4.51 -16.88 -2.62
N LEU A 7 -3.86 -16.03 -3.41
CA LEU A 7 -4.25 -14.65 -3.62
C LEU A 7 -5.15 -14.57 -4.86
N TYR A 8 -6.40 -14.18 -4.66
CA TYR A 8 -7.32 -13.83 -5.74
C TYR A 8 -7.59 -12.33 -5.65
N ILE A 9 -7.31 -11.61 -6.72
CA ILE A 9 -7.69 -10.21 -6.84
C ILE A 9 -8.95 -10.14 -7.70
N LYS A 10 -10.05 -9.69 -7.09
CA LYS A 10 -11.26 -9.34 -7.82
C LYS A 10 -11.33 -7.83 -7.93
N ASP A 11 -11.23 -7.33 -9.15
CA ASP A 11 -11.53 -5.94 -9.44
C ASP A 11 -13.04 -5.71 -9.29
N LYS A 12 -13.44 -5.14 -8.17
CA LYS A 12 -14.77 -4.56 -8.02
C LYS A 12 -14.63 -3.07 -8.25
N VAL A 13 -14.80 -2.66 -9.50
CA VAL A 13 -14.95 -1.26 -9.83
C VAL A 13 -16.26 -0.78 -9.22
N PHE A 14 -16.20 -0.16 -8.06
CA PHE A 14 -17.32 0.62 -7.54
C PHE A 14 -17.32 1.95 -8.30
N GLN A 15 -18.10 1.99 -9.38
CA GLN A 15 -18.51 3.27 -9.93
C GLN A 15 -19.43 3.92 -8.88
N SER A 16 -18.95 4.98 -8.27
CA SER A 16 -19.80 5.85 -7.48
C SER A 16 -20.73 6.60 -8.44
N ASN A 17 -21.85 5.98 -8.78
CA ASN A 17 -22.98 6.68 -9.34
C ASN A 17 -23.83 7.14 -8.16
N GLU A 18 -23.55 8.36 -7.70
CA GLU A 18 -24.59 9.23 -7.16
C GLU A 18 -24.00 10.64 -6.99
N GLN A 19 -24.46 11.53 -7.85
CA GLN A 19 -24.39 12.96 -7.62
C GLN A 19 -25.30 13.28 -6.42
N THR A 20 -24.74 13.27 -5.23
CA THR A 20 -25.40 13.93 -4.10
C THR A 20 -24.87 15.35 -4.05
N THR A 21 -25.62 16.26 -4.64
CA THR A 21 -25.39 17.70 -4.53
C THR A 21 -25.72 18.12 -3.09
N LEU A 22 -24.74 18.10 -2.22
CA LEU A 22 -24.84 18.81 -0.95
C LEU A 22 -24.50 20.27 -1.20
N LYS A 23 -25.53 21.12 -1.16
CA LYS A 23 -25.35 22.56 -1.04
C LYS A 23 -24.76 22.86 0.33
N LEU A 24 -23.46 23.13 0.38
CA LEU A 24 -22.87 23.75 1.55
C LEU A 24 -23.19 25.25 1.53
N ASP A 25 -23.85 25.70 2.58
CA ASP A 25 -24.12 27.10 2.84
C ASP A 25 -22.79 27.83 3.06
N GLN A 26 -22.51 28.81 2.19
CA GLN A 26 -21.30 29.61 2.25
C GLN A 26 -21.45 30.66 3.34
N THR A 27 -20.85 30.45 4.49
CA THR A 27 -20.41 31.56 5.35
C THR A 27 -19.22 31.08 6.21
N ILE A 28 -18.03 31.06 5.61
CA ILE A 28 -16.81 31.04 6.40
C ILE A 28 -15.97 32.24 5.95
N THR A 29 -15.93 33.24 6.81
CA THR A 29 -15.04 34.39 6.73
C THR A 29 -13.58 33.91 6.71
N GLU A 30 -12.87 34.33 5.67
CA GLU A 30 -11.42 34.16 5.55
C GLU A 30 -10.74 34.72 6.80
N LYS A 31 -10.05 33.86 7.52
CA LYS A 31 -8.91 34.24 8.36
C LYS A 31 -7.66 33.79 7.63
N GLU A 32 -6.96 34.77 7.09
CA GLU A 32 -5.55 34.59 6.69
C GLU A 32 -4.75 34.13 7.91
N GLY A 33 -4.27 32.90 7.83
CA GLY A 33 -3.31 32.28 8.70
C GLY A 33 -2.80 31.06 7.95
N ASP A 34 -1.56 31.13 7.49
CA ASP A 34 -0.87 30.20 6.60
C ASP A 34 -0.51 28.90 7.34
N ASP A 35 -1.54 28.11 7.74
CA ASP A 35 -1.39 26.74 8.18
C ASP A 35 -2.32 25.86 7.30
N LYS A 36 -1.90 25.68 6.05
CA LYS A 36 -2.54 24.73 5.16
C LYS A 36 -2.21 23.33 5.65
N MET A 37 -3.12 22.77 6.42
CA MET A 37 -3.02 21.39 6.92
C MET A 37 -2.84 20.42 5.74
N THR A 38 -1.77 19.62 5.78
CA THR A 38 -1.47 18.63 4.74
C THR A 38 -2.51 17.51 4.80
N VAL A 39 -3.22 17.31 3.70
CA VAL A 39 -4.15 16.18 3.58
C VAL A 39 -3.36 14.91 3.28
N LEU A 40 -3.63 13.84 4.03
CA LEU A 40 -3.06 12.52 3.81
C LEU A 40 -4.08 11.65 3.04
N PRO A 41 -3.92 11.48 1.72
CA PRO A 41 -4.92 10.76 0.91
C PRO A 41 -5.15 9.32 1.35
N GLN A 42 -4.17 8.70 2.00
CA GLN A 42 -4.28 7.34 2.52
C GLN A 42 -5.37 7.17 3.60
N PHE A 43 -5.79 8.25 4.24
CA PHE A 43 -6.75 8.23 5.36
C PHE A 43 -8.03 9.03 5.07
N THR A 44 -8.27 9.40 3.83
CA THR A 44 -9.51 10.06 3.40
C THR A 44 -10.44 9.06 2.72
N GLU A 45 -11.71 9.42 2.56
CA GLU A 45 -12.64 8.69 1.71
C GLU A 45 -12.14 8.63 0.26
N VAL A 46 -12.61 7.65 -0.52
CA VAL A 46 -12.24 7.49 -1.92
C VAL A 46 -12.64 8.73 -2.72
N GLN A 47 -11.70 9.34 -3.43
CA GLN A 47 -11.89 10.59 -4.16
C GLN A 47 -11.35 10.50 -5.60
N GLY A 48 -11.95 11.28 -6.50
CA GLY A 48 -11.45 11.47 -7.86
C GLY A 48 -11.21 10.17 -8.61
N ASN A 49 -9.96 9.97 -9.04
CA ASN A 49 -9.53 8.80 -9.80
C ASN A 49 -9.06 7.62 -8.93
N GLU A 50 -9.14 7.76 -7.62
CA GLU A 50 -8.77 6.67 -6.73
C GLU A 50 -9.62 5.41 -7.00
N ARG A 51 -8.99 4.25 -6.89
CA ARG A 51 -9.61 2.96 -7.20
C ARG A 51 -9.67 2.11 -5.94
N LEU A 52 -10.75 1.37 -5.77
CA LEU A 52 -10.89 0.41 -4.69
C LEU A 52 -10.82 -1.01 -5.25
N VAL A 53 -9.92 -1.84 -4.72
CA VAL A 53 -9.77 -3.24 -5.07
C VAL A 53 -9.97 -4.14 -3.85
N GLU A 54 -10.38 -5.36 -4.07
CA GLU A 54 -10.49 -6.39 -3.04
C GLU A 54 -9.51 -7.52 -3.36
N MET A 55 -8.60 -7.77 -2.43
CA MET A 55 -7.68 -8.89 -2.46
C MET A 55 -8.28 -10.03 -1.64
N VAL A 56 -8.69 -11.10 -2.30
CA VAL A 56 -9.31 -12.25 -1.64
C VAL A 56 -8.26 -13.31 -1.36
N THR A 57 -8.02 -13.60 -0.09
CA THR A 57 -7.09 -14.64 0.35
C THR A 57 -7.84 -15.78 1.03
N ASN A 58 -7.17 -16.91 1.22
CA ASN A 58 -7.73 -18.00 2.03
C ASN A 58 -7.82 -17.68 3.53
N LYS A 59 -7.32 -16.52 3.97
CA LYS A 59 -7.46 -15.99 5.33
C LYS A 59 -8.53 -14.92 5.47
N GLY A 60 -9.07 -14.43 4.35
CA GLY A 60 -10.08 -13.39 4.29
C GLY A 60 -9.79 -12.34 3.22
N SER A 61 -10.63 -11.34 3.16
CA SER A 61 -10.54 -10.25 2.20
C SER A 61 -9.81 -9.04 2.77
N ILE A 62 -9.03 -8.39 1.91
CA ILE A 62 -8.33 -7.14 2.18
C ILE A 62 -8.79 -6.13 1.14
N LYS A 63 -9.40 -5.02 1.58
CA LYS A 63 -9.79 -3.93 0.68
C LYS A 63 -8.71 -2.87 0.66
N ILE A 64 -8.36 -2.42 -0.53
CA ILE A 64 -7.23 -1.53 -0.76
C ILE A 64 -7.66 -0.40 -1.67
N LYS A 65 -7.38 0.84 -1.27
CA LYS A 65 -7.50 2.03 -2.10
C LYS A 65 -6.20 2.25 -2.85
N LEU A 66 -6.28 2.46 -4.17
CA LEU A 66 -5.14 2.71 -5.04
C LEU A 66 -5.11 4.19 -5.46
N PHE A 67 -3.89 4.71 -5.71
CA PHE A 67 -3.61 6.12 -5.97
C PHE A 67 -3.03 6.35 -7.37
N PRO A 68 -3.86 6.32 -8.44
CA PRO A 68 -3.37 6.45 -9.81
C PRO A 68 -2.79 7.83 -10.15
N ASP A 69 -3.18 8.88 -9.43
CA ASP A 69 -2.64 10.23 -9.66
C ASP A 69 -1.21 10.36 -9.14
N GLN A 70 -0.89 9.74 -8.01
CA GLN A 70 0.44 9.78 -7.41
C GLN A 70 1.39 8.71 -7.95
N ALA A 71 0.87 7.53 -8.29
CA ALA A 71 1.66 6.40 -8.77
C ALA A 71 1.00 5.73 -9.99
N PRO A 72 0.90 6.45 -11.12
CA PRO A 72 0.14 6.00 -12.28
C PRO A 72 0.64 4.66 -12.86
N LYS A 73 1.96 4.47 -12.96
CA LYS A 73 2.52 3.23 -13.51
C LYS A 73 2.36 2.04 -12.58
N ALA A 74 2.63 2.21 -11.30
CA ALA A 74 2.45 1.15 -10.32
C ALA A 74 0.99 0.69 -10.26
N VAL A 75 0.03 1.62 -10.28
CA VAL A 75 -1.41 1.31 -10.30
C VAL A 75 -1.82 0.63 -11.60
N GLU A 76 -1.40 1.14 -12.76
CA GLU A 76 -1.69 0.52 -14.05
C GLU A 76 -1.15 -0.90 -14.13
N ASN A 77 0.10 -1.10 -13.72
CA ASN A 77 0.75 -2.41 -13.68
C ASN A 77 -0.02 -3.40 -12.79
N PHE A 78 -0.34 -2.97 -11.57
CA PHE A 78 -1.06 -3.81 -10.62
C PHE A 78 -2.47 -4.19 -11.10
N LEU A 79 -3.25 -3.21 -11.58
CA LEU A 79 -4.61 -3.45 -12.07
C LEU A 79 -4.62 -4.32 -13.32
N THR A 80 -3.75 -4.07 -14.28
CA THR A 80 -3.66 -4.87 -15.51
C THR A 80 -3.25 -6.30 -15.22
N HIS A 81 -2.29 -6.52 -14.33
CA HIS A 81 -1.94 -7.86 -13.88
C HIS A 81 -3.13 -8.56 -13.19
N ALA A 82 -3.86 -7.85 -12.34
CA ALA A 82 -5.03 -8.39 -11.66
C ALA A 82 -6.14 -8.78 -12.64
N GLU A 83 -6.45 -7.93 -13.61
CA GLU A 83 -7.45 -8.17 -14.65
C GLU A 83 -7.09 -9.38 -15.54
N ASN A 84 -5.80 -9.59 -15.79
CA ASN A 84 -5.29 -10.71 -16.58
C ASN A 84 -5.14 -12.00 -15.77
N GLY A 85 -5.53 -12.03 -14.51
CA GLY A 85 -5.39 -13.21 -13.65
C GLY A 85 -3.95 -13.53 -13.24
N TYR A 86 -3.02 -12.62 -13.46
CA TYR A 86 -1.60 -12.82 -13.17
C TYR A 86 -1.33 -13.17 -11.71
N TYR A 87 -2.10 -12.59 -10.79
CA TYR A 87 -1.95 -12.78 -9.34
C TYR A 87 -2.80 -13.95 -8.79
N GLU A 88 -3.54 -14.67 -9.63
CA GLU A 88 -4.32 -15.81 -9.17
C GLU A 88 -3.44 -16.96 -8.69
N GLY A 89 -3.74 -17.48 -7.52
CA GLY A 89 -3.01 -18.60 -6.93
C GLY A 89 -1.60 -18.30 -6.45
N ILE A 90 -1.18 -17.04 -6.44
CA ILE A 90 0.13 -16.62 -5.92
C ILE A 90 0.10 -16.59 -4.39
N ILE A 91 1.23 -16.88 -3.79
CA ILE A 91 1.42 -16.87 -2.33
C ILE A 91 2.09 -15.58 -1.86
N PHE A 92 1.91 -15.25 -0.59
CA PHE A 92 2.84 -14.36 0.12
C PHE A 92 4.09 -15.17 0.46
N HIS A 93 5.13 -15.04 -0.36
CA HIS A 93 6.34 -15.86 -0.28
C HIS A 93 7.34 -15.40 0.78
N ARG A 94 7.18 -14.16 1.29
CA ARG A 94 8.01 -13.60 2.36
C ARG A 94 7.12 -12.85 3.34
N VAL A 95 7.13 -13.32 4.58
CA VAL A 95 6.28 -12.79 5.65
C VAL A 95 7.13 -12.56 6.90
N ILE A 96 7.14 -11.34 7.39
CA ILE A 96 7.86 -10.97 8.62
C ILE A 96 6.90 -10.23 9.54
N ASN A 97 6.60 -10.84 10.67
CA ASN A 97 5.72 -10.24 11.67
C ASN A 97 6.31 -8.93 12.20
N ASP A 98 5.46 -7.95 12.46
CA ASP A 98 5.83 -6.58 12.83
C ASP A 98 6.73 -5.90 11.78
N PHE A 99 6.56 -6.25 10.51
CA PHE A 99 7.20 -5.60 9.38
C PHE A 99 6.28 -5.55 8.16
N MET A 100 6.20 -6.62 7.36
CA MET A 100 5.44 -6.62 6.11
C MET A 100 5.09 -8.03 5.65
N ILE A 101 4.13 -8.12 4.72
CA ILE A 101 3.85 -9.33 3.94
C ILE A 101 4.10 -9.03 2.46
N GLN A 102 4.89 -9.86 1.80
CA GLN A 102 5.30 -9.67 0.40
C GLN A 102 4.82 -10.81 -0.48
N GLY A 103 4.28 -10.45 -1.63
CA GLY A 103 3.80 -11.38 -2.65
C GLY A 103 3.97 -10.82 -4.06
N GLY A 104 3.20 -11.37 -5.00
CA GLY A 104 3.19 -10.89 -6.39
C GLY A 104 4.24 -11.53 -7.30
N ASP A 105 4.95 -12.56 -6.82
CA ASP A 105 5.86 -13.37 -7.65
C ASP A 105 5.20 -14.69 -8.04
N PRO A 106 4.89 -14.91 -9.33
CA PRO A 106 4.28 -16.16 -9.79
C PRO A 106 5.10 -17.41 -9.49
N THR A 107 6.42 -17.27 -9.33
CA THR A 107 7.29 -18.40 -8.98
C THR A 107 7.32 -18.70 -7.48
N GLY A 108 6.86 -17.76 -6.65
CA GLY A 108 6.86 -17.90 -5.19
C GLY A 108 8.25 -18.01 -4.55
N THR A 109 9.29 -17.58 -5.26
CA THR A 109 10.70 -17.66 -4.82
C THR A 109 11.26 -16.32 -4.34
N GLY A 110 10.63 -15.21 -4.71
CA GLY A 110 11.13 -13.86 -4.54
C GLY A 110 12.05 -13.38 -5.67
N MET A 111 12.36 -14.24 -6.63
CA MET A 111 13.26 -13.94 -7.74
C MET A 111 12.54 -13.69 -9.07
N GLY A 112 11.25 -14.00 -9.13
CA GLY A 112 10.44 -13.91 -10.34
C GLY A 112 9.54 -12.68 -10.38
N GLY A 113 8.73 -12.64 -11.41
CA GLY A 113 7.77 -11.58 -11.67
C GLY A 113 8.33 -10.51 -12.61
N GLU A 114 7.43 -9.98 -13.43
CA GLU A 114 7.74 -8.93 -14.40
C GLU A 114 6.61 -7.90 -14.45
N SER A 115 6.91 -6.72 -14.95
CA SER A 115 5.86 -5.72 -15.21
C SER A 115 5.03 -6.09 -16.43
N ILE A 116 3.89 -5.41 -16.60
CA ILE A 116 3.04 -5.53 -17.79
C ILE A 116 3.77 -5.13 -19.08
N TRP A 117 4.86 -4.39 -18.98
CA TRP A 117 5.70 -3.96 -20.11
C TRP A 117 6.85 -4.90 -20.41
N GLY A 118 7.01 -5.98 -19.63
CA GLY A 118 8.08 -6.98 -19.78
C GLY A 118 9.46 -6.51 -19.34
N GLN A 119 9.58 -5.29 -18.85
CA GLN A 119 10.82 -4.70 -18.32
C GLN A 119 10.53 -3.96 -17.01
N SER A 120 11.56 -3.74 -16.20
CA SER A 120 11.43 -2.95 -14.98
C SER A 120 10.96 -1.52 -15.29
N PHE A 121 10.20 -0.93 -14.36
CA PHE A 121 9.77 0.45 -14.48
C PHE A 121 10.25 1.29 -13.30
N GLU A 122 10.26 2.60 -13.53
CA GLU A 122 10.79 3.59 -12.60
C GLU A 122 9.97 3.71 -11.31
N ASP A 123 10.62 4.25 -10.28
CA ASP A 123 9.97 4.62 -9.03
C ASP A 123 9.12 5.87 -9.19
N GLU A 124 8.04 5.95 -8.40
CA GLU A 124 7.11 7.07 -8.38
C GLU A 124 6.98 7.58 -6.94
N PHE A 125 8.04 8.26 -6.47
CA PHE A 125 8.09 8.80 -5.11
C PHE A 125 7.37 10.15 -5.02
N THR A 126 6.68 10.35 -3.91
CA THR A 126 5.96 11.59 -3.59
C THR A 126 5.95 11.83 -2.09
N MET A 127 5.77 13.07 -1.68
CA MET A 127 5.55 13.46 -0.28
C MET A 127 4.06 13.46 0.11
N ASP A 128 3.19 12.88 -0.71
CA ASP A 128 1.76 12.72 -0.43
C ASP A 128 1.43 11.31 0.12
N LEU A 129 2.27 10.32 -0.20
CA LEU A 129 2.09 8.93 0.18
C LEU A 129 3.30 8.41 0.96
N PHE A 130 3.03 7.65 2.01
CA PHE A 130 4.04 7.15 2.93
C PHE A 130 3.82 5.66 3.24
N ASN A 131 4.86 4.98 3.70
CA ASN A 131 4.79 3.58 4.14
C ASN A 131 4.19 3.44 5.54
N PHE A 132 3.00 4.01 5.75
CA PHE A 132 2.21 3.79 6.96
C PHE A 132 1.81 2.33 7.09
N ARG A 133 1.48 1.89 8.30
CA ARG A 133 0.81 0.60 8.48
C ARG A 133 -0.38 0.50 7.53
N GLY A 134 -0.44 -0.57 6.76
CA GLY A 134 -1.44 -0.80 5.71
C GLY A 134 -1.09 -0.26 4.33
N ALA A 135 0.04 0.41 4.15
CA ALA A 135 0.49 0.85 2.82
C ALA A 135 0.76 -0.35 1.90
N LEU A 136 0.33 -0.24 0.65
CA LEU A 136 0.68 -1.15 -0.44
C LEU A 136 1.80 -0.50 -1.25
N SER A 137 2.94 -1.17 -1.31
CA SER A 137 4.17 -0.64 -1.92
C SER A 137 4.82 -1.64 -2.85
N MET A 138 5.57 -1.14 -3.83
CA MET A 138 6.33 -1.98 -4.76
C MET A 138 7.59 -2.55 -4.09
N ALA A 139 7.76 -3.87 -4.15
CA ALA A 139 9.04 -4.49 -3.91
C ALA A 139 9.99 -4.22 -5.09
N ASN A 140 11.27 -4.10 -4.81
CA ASN A 140 12.30 -3.87 -5.82
C ASN A 140 13.66 -4.46 -5.41
N ALA A 141 14.59 -4.50 -6.35
CA ALA A 141 15.99 -4.90 -6.14
C ALA A 141 16.95 -3.70 -6.25
N GLY A 142 16.48 -2.51 -5.94
CA GLY A 142 17.17 -1.24 -6.04
C GLY A 142 16.38 -0.23 -6.87
N PRO A 143 16.92 0.98 -7.09
CA PRO A 143 16.22 2.03 -7.82
C PRO A 143 15.75 1.62 -9.21
N GLY A 144 14.49 1.91 -9.54
CA GLY A 144 13.93 1.70 -10.88
C GLY A 144 13.80 0.23 -11.30
N THR A 145 13.69 -0.70 -10.36
CA THR A 145 13.60 -2.14 -10.65
C THR A 145 12.24 -2.74 -10.32
N ASN A 146 11.17 -1.97 -10.44
CA ASN A 146 9.82 -2.43 -10.17
C ASN A 146 9.34 -3.45 -11.22
N GLY A 147 8.74 -4.52 -10.78
CA GLY A 147 8.16 -5.59 -11.61
C GLY A 147 6.72 -5.88 -11.22
N SER A 148 6.45 -7.07 -10.70
CA SER A 148 5.11 -7.46 -10.22
C SER A 148 5.01 -7.62 -8.71
N GLN A 149 6.12 -7.72 -8.00
CA GLN A 149 6.11 -7.96 -6.56
C GLN A 149 5.74 -6.71 -5.78
N PHE A 150 4.96 -6.91 -4.74
CA PHE A 150 4.50 -5.87 -3.82
C PHE A 150 4.55 -6.35 -2.38
N PHE A 151 4.44 -5.43 -1.45
CA PHE A 151 4.26 -5.75 -0.04
C PHE A 151 3.20 -4.86 0.61
N ILE A 152 2.61 -5.36 1.68
CA ILE A 152 1.73 -4.60 2.56
C ILE A 152 2.47 -4.38 3.87
N VAL A 153 2.61 -3.14 4.28
CA VAL A 153 3.24 -2.76 5.55
C VAL A 153 2.35 -3.20 6.70
N GLN A 154 2.90 -4.03 7.58
CA GLN A 154 2.17 -4.56 8.73
C GLN A 154 2.73 -4.00 10.05
N LYS A 155 3.93 -3.41 10.04
CA LYS A 155 4.59 -2.83 11.19
C LYS A 155 3.65 -1.97 12.03
N GLY A 156 3.62 -2.28 13.33
CA GLY A 156 2.91 -1.48 14.33
C GLY A 156 3.71 -0.24 14.74
N ALA A 157 3.91 -0.07 16.05
CA ALA A 157 4.53 1.14 16.60
C ALA A 157 5.89 1.47 15.95
N VAL A 158 6.06 2.74 15.58
CA VAL A 158 7.34 3.31 15.15
C VAL A 158 8.15 3.68 16.38
N GLU A 159 9.42 3.35 16.39
CA GLU A 159 10.33 3.68 17.48
C GLU A 159 10.50 5.20 17.61
N ALA A 160 10.53 5.72 18.85
CA ALA A 160 10.47 7.14 19.15
C ALA A 160 11.60 7.98 18.49
N ASN A 161 12.75 7.37 18.23
CA ASN A 161 13.88 8.04 17.58
C ASN A 161 13.60 8.42 16.11
N PHE A 162 12.66 7.75 15.44
CA PHE A 162 12.28 8.09 14.06
C PHE A 162 11.53 9.41 13.96
N LYS A 163 10.83 9.83 15.03
CA LYS A 163 10.11 11.12 15.02
C LYS A 163 11.04 12.27 14.65
N GLY A 164 12.13 12.43 15.38
CA GLY A 164 13.12 13.49 15.11
C GLY A 164 13.78 13.35 13.74
N GLN A 165 14.02 12.12 13.28
CA GLN A 165 14.60 11.89 11.95
C GLN A 165 13.64 12.32 10.83
N MET A 166 12.35 12.06 10.96
CA MET A 166 11.33 12.49 10.00
C MET A 166 11.21 14.02 9.97
N GLU A 167 11.18 14.65 11.14
CA GLU A 167 11.14 16.11 11.26
C GLU A 167 12.36 16.76 10.58
N GLN A 168 13.55 16.24 10.82
CA GLN A 168 14.79 16.71 10.17
C GLN A 168 14.82 16.46 8.66
N ALA A 169 14.17 15.40 8.20
CA ALA A 169 14.03 15.08 6.77
C ALA A 169 12.96 15.92 6.06
N GLY A 170 12.26 16.80 6.76
CA GLY A 170 11.25 17.69 6.18
C GLY A 170 9.89 17.04 5.93
N TYR A 171 9.55 15.98 6.66
CA TYR A 171 8.23 15.38 6.59
C TYR A 171 7.16 16.38 7.03
N PRO A 172 5.98 16.39 6.38
CA PRO A 172 4.83 17.13 6.89
C PRO A 172 4.51 16.70 8.33
N ALA A 173 4.16 17.66 9.20
CA ALA A 173 3.85 17.37 10.60
C ALA A 173 2.75 16.32 10.75
N GLU A 174 1.72 16.37 9.90
CA GLU A 174 0.61 15.42 9.88
C GLU A 174 1.07 13.99 9.55
N ALA A 175 2.07 13.85 8.66
CA ALA A 175 2.65 12.55 8.34
C ALA A 175 3.46 11.98 9.51
N VAL A 176 4.26 12.84 10.18
CA VAL A 176 5.00 12.44 11.40
C VAL A 176 4.04 11.97 12.49
N GLU A 177 3.00 12.75 12.77
CA GLU A 177 1.98 12.42 13.77
C GLU A 177 1.26 11.10 13.40
N LYS A 178 0.91 10.92 12.12
CA LYS A 178 0.24 9.71 11.65
C LYS A 178 1.12 8.47 11.80
N TYR A 179 2.41 8.55 11.49
CA TYR A 179 3.34 7.45 11.75
C TYR A 179 3.39 7.07 13.23
N MET A 180 3.43 8.06 14.11
CA MET A 180 3.47 7.80 15.56
C MET A 180 2.14 7.25 16.08
N GLU A 181 1.01 7.57 15.43
CA GLU A 181 -0.32 7.08 15.78
C GLU A 181 -0.57 5.65 15.29
N VAL A 182 -0.33 5.37 14.00
CA VAL A 182 -0.75 4.12 13.38
C VAL A 182 0.38 3.12 13.16
N GLY A 183 1.61 3.58 13.14
CA GLY A 183 2.78 2.75 12.82
C GLY A 183 3.17 2.79 11.35
N GLY A 184 4.14 1.99 11.00
CA GLY A 184 4.67 1.89 9.65
C GLY A 184 6.19 1.82 9.57
N THR A 185 6.69 2.01 8.37
CA THR A 185 8.11 1.81 8.03
C THR A 185 8.70 3.06 7.34
N PRO A 186 8.90 4.17 8.08
CA PRO A 186 9.36 5.42 7.47
C PRO A 186 10.70 5.32 6.75
N TRP A 187 11.57 4.38 7.12
CA TRP A 187 12.85 4.14 6.43
C TRP A 187 12.71 3.57 5.02
N LEU A 188 11.49 3.13 4.61
CA LEU A 188 11.19 2.66 3.26
C LEU A 188 10.68 3.77 2.34
N ASP A 189 10.35 4.94 2.87
CA ASP A 189 9.94 6.10 2.07
C ASP A 189 11.07 6.53 1.13
N HIS A 190 10.71 6.91 -0.11
CA HIS A 190 11.66 7.21 -1.18
C HIS A 190 12.64 6.06 -1.54
N ARG A 191 12.27 4.83 -1.19
CA ARG A 191 12.95 3.60 -1.61
C ARG A 191 12.01 2.62 -2.29
N HIS A 192 10.75 2.65 -1.90
CA HIS A 192 9.68 1.82 -2.46
C HIS A 192 8.48 2.70 -2.78
N THR A 193 7.98 2.58 -4.01
CA THR A 193 6.80 3.31 -4.46
C THR A 193 5.57 2.87 -3.68
N VAL A 194 4.95 3.78 -2.95
CA VAL A 194 3.64 3.59 -2.32
C VAL A 194 2.57 3.86 -3.36
N PHE A 195 1.66 2.93 -3.57
CA PHE A 195 0.60 3.09 -4.57
C PHE A 195 -0.81 2.70 -4.09
N GLY A 196 -0.93 2.26 -2.82
CA GLY A 196 -2.20 1.91 -2.21
C GLY A 196 -2.18 1.97 -0.70
N GLN A 197 -3.35 1.82 -0.10
CA GLN A 197 -3.56 1.75 1.34
C GLN A 197 -4.71 0.80 1.66
N VAL A 198 -4.49 -0.11 2.59
CA VAL A 198 -5.55 -0.97 3.13
C VAL A 198 -6.58 -0.11 3.85
N THR A 199 -7.84 -0.26 3.46
CA THR A 199 -8.98 0.42 4.08
C THR A 199 -9.78 -0.49 5.00
N GLU A 200 -9.83 -1.79 4.69
CA GLU A 200 -10.45 -2.83 5.50
C GLU A 200 -9.63 -4.12 5.40
N GLY A 201 -9.59 -4.91 6.47
CA GLY A 201 -8.92 -6.21 6.46
C GLY A 201 -7.49 -6.20 7.02
N MET A 202 -7.09 -5.19 7.80
CA MET A 202 -5.79 -5.23 8.49
C MET A 202 -5.67 -6.39 9.47
N ASP A 203 -6.76 -6.88 10.05
CA ASP A 203 -6.78 -8.09 10.85
C ASP A 203 -6.38 -9.33 10.03
N VAL A 204 -6.77 -9.40 8.76
CA VAL A 204 -6.33 -10.44 7.83
C VAL A 204 -4.83 -10.32 7.54
N VAL A 205 -4.35 -9.10 7.32
CA VAL A 205 -2.90 -8.84 7.14
C VAL A 205 -2.11 -9.26 8.37
N ASP A 206 -2.59 -8.94 9.56
CA ASP A 206 -1.98 -9.36 10.84
C ASP A 206 -1.95 -10.89 11.00
N ASP A 207 -3.04 -11.56 10.62
CA ASP A 207 -3.12 -13.03 10.66
C ASP A 207 -2.10 -13.66 9.69
N ILE A 208 -1.98 -13.15 8.48
CA ILE A 208 -0.96 -13.59 7.53
C ILE A 208 0.46 -13.33 8.08
N ALA A 209 0.71 -12.15 8.62
CA ALA A 209 2.01 -11.77 9.17
C ALA A 209 2.45 -12.63 10.35
N SER A 210 1.51 -13.18 11.12
CA SER A 210 1.77 -14.07 12.27
C SER A 210 1.94 -15.54 11.90
N THR A 211 1.87 -15.89 10.63
CA THR A 211 2.04 -17.25 10.13
C THR A 211 3.45 -17.75 10.44
N LYS A 212 3.54 -19.04 10.82
CA LYS A 212 4.84 -19.70 11.00
C LYS A 212 5.62 -19.70 9.69
N VAL A 213 6.88 -19.28 9.77
CA VAL A 213 7.79 -19.20 8.61
C VAL A 213 8.96 -20.17 8.77
N GLY A 214 9.50 -20.57 7.63
CA GLY A 214 10.72 -21.34 7.50
C GLY A 214 11.87 -20.50 6.94
N PRO A 215 12.81 -21.12 6.21
CA PRO A 215 13.90 -20.38 5.56
C PRO A 215 13.42 -19.28 4.65
N ASN A 216 14.14 -18.16 4.63
CA ASN A 216 13.83 -16.96 3.85
C ASN A 216 12.47 -16.32 4.17
N ASP A 217 12.01 -16.47 5.42
CA ASP A 217 10.71 -15.96 5.90
C ASP A 217 9.51 -16.44 5.07
N LYS A 218 9.65 -17.62 4.45
CA LYS A 218 8.59 -18.24 3.67
C LYS A 218 7.62 -18.98 4.59
N PRO A 219 6.29 -18.75 4.45
CA PRO A 219 5.27 -19.52 5.19
C PRO A 219 5.39 -21.03 5.00
N VAL A 220 5.20 -21.79 6.09
CA VAL A 220 5.30 -23.26 6.12
C VAL A 220 3.97 -23.93 6.43
#